data_1ddb12c6889f5342ed472d5fcaf91703
#
_entry.id   1ddb12c6889f5342ed472d5fcaf91703
#
_cell.length_a   1.000
_cell.length_b   1.000
_cell.length_c   1.000
_cell.angle_alpha   90.00
_cell.angle_beta   90.00
_cell.angle_gamma   90.00
#
_symmetry.space_group_name_H-M   'P 1'
#
loop_
_entity.id
_entity.type
_entity.pdbx_description
1 polymer ?
#
loop_
_entity_poly.entity_id
_entity_poly.type
_entity_poly.pdbx_seq_one_letter_code
_entity_poly.pdbx_strand_id
1 'polypeptide(L)'
;MLHVNLFSALKPFIPRRIQIALRRMFVRARLGSYKDVWPIDPSSAKPPAGWQGWPDGKKFALVLTHDVDTKEGHDTVLPLAKLEEGLGFRSSFNFVAEDFNISKDLIRNLQNRGFEVGVHGINHENQFKSEAHFQKLAPKINRYLKEWNAVGFRAPSMYHNLDMLHSLNIEYDASTFDTDPFEPQPDGVGTIFPFWVPGKNGRPGYVELPYTLPQDFLLFILLEEKGIDIWKKKLDW
;
A
#
# COMPACT_ATOMS: atom_id res chain seq x y z
N MET A 1 15.03 4.81 -15.70
CA MET A 1 15.69 3.80 -14.84
C MET A 1 17.04 4.24 -14.28
N LEU A 2 18.01 4.79 -15.06
CA LEU A 2 19.34 5.19 -14.55
C LEU A 2 19.27 6.23 -13.41
N HIS A 3 18.38 7.23 -13.52
CA HIS A 3 18.26 8.30 -12.51
C HIS A 3 17.69 7.82 -11.17
N VAL A 4 16.82 6.82 -11.19
CA VAL A 4 16.22 6.23 -9.96
C VAL A 4 17.29 5.44 -9.19
N ASN A 5 18.12 4.68 -9.88
CA ASN A 5 19.18 3.89 -9.27
C ASN A 5 20.29 4.77 -8.65
N LEU A 6 20.67 5.87 -9.32
CA LEU A 6 21.65 6.82 -8.79
C LEU A 6 21.15 7.53 -7.53
N PHE A 7 19.89 7.98 -7.55
CA PHE A 7 19.28 8.60 -6.39
C PHE A 7 19.17 7.62 -5.21
N SER A 8 18.80 6.36 -5.46
CA SER A 8 18.72 5.32 -4.44
C SER A 8 20.08 5.04 -3.80
N ALA A 9 21.16 5.06 -4.56
CA ALA A 9 22.53 4.87 -4.05
C ALA A 9 23.00 6.05 -3.20
N LEU A 10 22.62 7.28 -3.54
CA LEU A 10 22.99 8.49 -2.81
C LEU A 10 22.08 8.81 -1.63
N LYS A 11 20.87 8.25 -1.60
CA LYS A 11 19.84 8.51 -0.59
C LYS A 11 20.33 8.41 0.86
N PRO A 12 21.16 7.42 1.26
CA PRO A 12 21.66 7.32 2.64
C PRO A 12 22.52 8.50 3.09
N PHE A 13 23.18 9.19 2.13
CA PHE A 13 24.08 10.31 2.41
C PHE A 13 23.41 11.68 2.35
N ILE A 14 22.14 11.73 1.90
CA ILE A 14 21.38 12.99 1.76
C ILE A 14 20.49 13.17 2.97
N PRO A 15 20.58 14.27 3.74
CA PRO A 15 19.68 14.55 4.83
C PRO A 15 18.21 14.51 4.38
N ARG A 16 17.32 13.91 5.21
CA ARG A 16 15.91 13.71 4.86
C ARG A 16 15.20 14.99 4.39
N ARG A 17 15.53 16.14 4.98
CA ARG A 17 14.95 17.44 4.57
C ARG A 17 15.28 17.78 3.12
N ILE A 18 16.50 17.49 2.66
CA ILE A 18 16.93 17.72 1.27
C ILE A 18 16.24 16.74 0.34
N GLN A 19 16.12 15.46 0.73
CA GLN A 19 15.38 14.45 -0.05
C GLN A 19 13.93 14.91 -0.28
N ILE A 20 13.25 15.38 0.76
CA ILE A 20 11.87 15.89 0.67
C ILE A 20 11.81 17.12 -0.25
N ALA A 21 12.73 18.09 -0.09
CA ALA A 21 12.76 19.28 -0.92
C ALA A 21 12.95 18.94 -2.41
N LEU A 22 13.86 18.02 -2.74
CA LEU A 22 14.08 17.56 -4.11
C LEU A 22 12.84 16.85 -4.69
N ARG A 23 12.19 15.96 -3.91
CA ARG A 23 10.95 15.31 -4.35
C ARG A 23 9.82 16.32 -4.55
N ARG A 24 9.69 17.28 -3.64
CA ARG A 24 8.69 18.35 -3.75
C ARG A 24 8.89 19.17 -5.03
N MET A 25 10.12 19.58 -5.32
CA MET A 25 10.46 20.31 -6.54
C MET A 25 10.12 19.48 -7.79
N PHE A 26 10.48 18.18 -7.79
CA PHE A 26 10.19 17.27 -8.89
C PHE A 26 8.67 17.11 -9.12
N VAL A 27 7.90 16.85 -8.07
CA VAL A 27 6.43 16.72 -8.16
C VAL A 27 5.80 18.00 -8.70
N ARG A 28 6.14 19.16 -8.13
CA ARG A 28 5.60 20.46 -8.56
C ARG A 28 5.93 20.80 -10.01
N ALA A 29 7.16 20.51 -10.45
CA ALA A 29 7.57 20.76 -11.84
C ALA A 29 6.78 19.91 -12.84
N ARG A 30 6.32 18.72 -12.45
CA ARG A 30 5.60 17.79 -13.32
C ARG A 30 4.08 17.87 -13.20
N LEU A 31 3.55 18.47 -12.13
CA LEU A 31 2.11 18.48 -11.85
C LEU A 31 1.30 19.03 -13.04
N GLY A 32 1.78 20.08 -13.70
CA GLY A 32 1.12 20.63 -14.88
C GLY A 32 1.00 19.68 -16.07
N SER A 33 1.95 18.74 -16.21
CA SER A 33 1.94 17.73 -17.29
C SER A 33 0.91 16.61 -17.04
N TYR A 34 0.41 16.46 -15.82
CA TYR A 34 -0.53 15.43 -15.40
C TYR A 34 -1.91 15.97 -15.05
N LYS A 35 -2.20 17.25 -15.32
CA LYS A 35 -3.46 17.92 -14.95
C LYS A 35 -4.73 17.21 -15.43
N ASP A 36 -4.63 16.48 -16.54
CA ASP A 36 -5.78 15.82 -17.18
C ASP A 36 -5.96 14.35 -16.71
N VAL A 37 -4.97 13.81 -15.97
CA VAL A 37 -4.97 12.41 -15.50
C VAL A 37 -4.63 12.26 -14.01
N TRP A 38 -4.43 13.36 -13.30
CA TRP A 38 -4.20 13.37 -11.86
C TRP A 38 -5.03 14.44 -11.16
N PRO A 39 -5.67 14.17 -10.02
CA PRO A 39 -5.70 12.93 -9.27
C PRO A 39 -6.64 11.86 -9.84
N ILE A 40 -7.36 12.15 -10.89
CA ILE A 40 -8.33 11.29 -11.54
C ILE A 40 -7.89 11.01 -12.98
N ASP A 41 -7.68 9.73 -13.28
CA ASP A 41 -7.53 9.25 -14.65
C ASP A 41 -8.80 8.51 -15.09
N PRO A 42 -9.63 9.10 -15.96
CA PRO A 42 -10.88 8.46 -16.39
C PRO A 42 -10.67 7.11 -17.08
N SER A 43 -9.50 6.84 -17.64
CA SER A 43 -9.19 5.57 -18.29
C SER A 43 -9.11 4.39 -17.30
N SER A 44 -8.81 4.68 -16.02
CA SER A 44 -8.73 3.68 -14.96
C SER A 44 -10.08 3.20 -14.42
N ALA A 45 -11.18 3.89 -14.77
CA ALA A 45 -12.53 3.53 -14.35
C ALA A 45 -13.13 2.34 -15.12
N LYS A 46 -12.39 1.74 -16.04
CA LYS A 46 -12.85 0.58 -16.79
C LYS A 46 -12.73 -0.69 -15.94
N PRO A 47 -13.84 -1.36 -15.61
CA PRO A 47 -13.80 -2.60 -14.86
C PRO A 47 -12.97 -3.68 -15.56
N PRO A 48 -12.30 -4.57 -14.82
CA PRO A 48 -11.58 -5.70 -15.40
C PRO A 48 -12.54 -6.67 -16.12
N ALA A 49 -12.01 -7.45 -17.06
CA ALA A 49 -12.82 -8.44 -17.78
C ALA A 49 -13.45 -9.43 -16.79
N GLY A 50 -14.74 -9.70 -16.98
CA GLY A 50 -15.49 -10.60 -16.09
C GLY A 50 -15.95 -9.99 -14.77
N TRP A 51 -15.78 -8.69 -14.57
CA TRP A 51 -16.27 -8.00 -13.38
C TRP A 51 -17.80 -8.14 -13.24
N GLN A 52 -18.23 -8.72 -12.12
CA GLN A 52 -19.65 -8.97 -11.84
C GLN A 52 -20.33 -7.83 -11.04
N GLY A 53 -19.61 -6.77 -10.75
CA GLY A 53 -20.05 -5.70 -9.86
C GLY A 53 -19.62 -5.95 -8.42
N TRP A 54 -19.88 -4.94 -7.57
CA TRP A 54 -19.63 -5.05 -6.15
C TRP A 54 -20.66 -5.98 -5.48
N PRO A 55 -20.29 -6.70 -4.41
CA PRO A 55 -21.22 -7.53 -3.65
C PRO A 55 -22.47 -6.75 -3.21
N ASP A 56 -23.60 -7.46 -3.07
CA ASP A 56 -24.87 -6.92 -2.55
C ASP A 56 -25.41 -5.71 -3.32
N GLY A 57 -25.06 -5.56 -4.60
CA GLY A 57 -25.48 -4.43 -5.43
C GLY A 57 -24.87 -3.09 -5.01
N LYS A 58 -23.81 -3.11 -4.22
CA LYS A 58 -23.05 -1.91 -3.85
C LYS A 58 -22.38 -1.30 -5.09
N LYS A 59 -22.06 -0.02 -5.04
CA LYS A 59 -21.47 0.71 -6.17
C LYS A 59 -19.97 0.92 -6.02
N PHE A 60 -19.46 0.86 -4.79
CA PHE A 60 -18.04 0.98 -4.48
C PHE A 60 -17.73 0.27 -3.16
N ALA A 61 -16.45 0.08 -2.87
CA ALA A 61 -15.95 -0.29 -1.55
C ALA A 61 -14.93 0.75 -1.08
N LEU A 62 -15.01 1.13 0.20
CA LEU A 62 -13.97 1.90 0.88
C LEU A 62 -13.14 0.94 1.71
N VAL A 63 -11.90 0.73 1.31
CA VAL A 63 -10.93 -0.11 2.03
C VAL A 63 -9.91 0.82 2.69
N LEU A 64 -9.95 0.89 4.01
CA LEU A 64 -9.01 1.66 4.82
C LEU A 64 -7.86 0.76 5.27
N THR A 65 -6.64 1.23 5.07
CA THR A 65 -5.42 0.50 5.46
C THR A 65 -4.42 1.42 6.13
N HIS A 66 -3.71 0.92 7.13
CA HIS A 66 -2.67 1.64 7.87
C HIS A 66 -1.40 0.82 7.89
N ASP A 67 -0.29 1.43 7.46
CA ASP A 67 1.03 0.82 7.54
C ASP A 67 1.67 1.23 8.87
N VAL A 68 2.11 0.24 9.64
CA VAL A 68 2.70 0.43 10.98
C VAL A 68 4.20 0.11 10.88
N ASP A 69 4.98 1.15 10.55
CA ASP A 69 6.39 1.04 10.18
C ASP A 69 7.33 1.23 11.36
N THR A 70 6.85 1.84 12.45
CA THR A 70 7.68 2.24 13.59
C THR A 70 7.04 1.91 14.93
N LYS A 71 7.85 1.95 15.98
CA LYS A 71 7.36 1.80 17.35
C LYS A 71 6.35 2.89 17.73
N GLU A 72 6.57 4.12 17.28
CA GLU A 72 5.65 5.24 17.50
C GLU A 72 4.31 4.98 16.81
N GLY A 73 4.35 4.48 15.56
CA GLY A 73 3.15 4.02 14.84
C GLY A 73 2.41 2.95 15.62
N HIS A 74 3.11 1.94 16.12
CA HIS A 74 2.53 0.85 16.93
C HIS A 74 1.79 1.39 18.17
N ASP A 75 2.34 2.40 18.85
CA ASP A 75 1.74 2.96 20.07
C ASP A 75 0.48 3.80 19.78
N THR A 76 0.27 4.21 18.52
CA THR A 76 -0.92 4.96 18.07
C THR A 76 -2.03 4.07 17.47
N VAL A 77 -1.79 2.78 17.26
CA VAL A 77 -2.77 1.84 16.66
C VAL A 77 -4.08 1.82 17.43
N LEU A 78 -4.06 1.59 18.75
CA LEU A 78 -5.30 1.50 19.53
C LEU A 78 -6.10 2.79 19.60
N PRO A 79 -5.50 3.98 19.78
CA PRO A 79 -6.19 5.25 19.63
C PRO A 79 -6.87 5.42 18.27
N LEU A 80 -6.19 5.08 17.17
CA LEU A 80 -6.75 5.17 15.81
C LEU A 80 -7.88 4.18 15.62
N ALA A 81 -7.70 2.92 16.00
CA ALA A 81 -8.74 1.91 15.93
C ALA A 81 -10.00 2.31 16.72
N LYS A 82 -9.84 2.94 17.89
CA LYS A 82 -10.96 3.45 18.68
C LYS A 82 -11.70 4.59 17.96
N LEU A 83 -10.97 5.48 17.28
CA LEU A 83 -11.57 6.55 16.48
C LEU A 83 -12.40 5.98 15.34
N GLU A 84 -11.84 5.04 14.59
CA GLU A 84 -12.55 4.39 13.47
C GLU A 84 -13.78 3.63 13.92
N GLU A 85 -13.70 2.90 15.03
CA GLU A 85 -14.88 2.26 15.64
C GLU A 85 -15.98 3.25 15.97
N GLY A 86 -15.62 4.40 16.55
CA GLY A 86 -16.56 5.47 16.86
C GLY A 86 -17.25 6.04 15.62
N LEU A 87 -16.62 5.94 14.46
CA LEU A 87 -17.14 6.35 13.16
C LEU A 87 -17.83 5.19 12.40
N GLY A 88 -17.83 3.98 12.94
CA GLY A 88 -18.44 2.80 12.32
C GLY A 88 -17.55 2.10 11.29
N PHE A 89 -16.27 2.43 11.23
CA PHE A 89 -15.30 1.83 10.29
C PHE A 89 -14.51 0.68 10.92
N ARG A 90 -14.01 -0.16 10.07
CA ARG A 90 -12.96 -1.17 10.33
C ARG A 90 -11.95 -1.10 9.20
N SER A 91 -10.68 -1.16 9.56
CA SER A 91 -9.55 -1.07 8.64
C SER A 91 -8.64 -2.29 8.76
N SER A 92 -7.64 -2.37 7.90
CA SER A 92 -6.52 -3.30 8.00
C SER A 92 -5.29 -2.56 8.54
N PHE A 93 -4.64 -3.13 9.56
CA PHE A 93 -3.35 -2.66 10.08
C PHE A 93 -2.25 -3.60 9.59
N ASN A 94 -1.36 -3.10 8.74
CA ASN A 94 -0.25 -3.84 8.16
C ASN A 94 1.02 -3.56 8.97
N PHE A 95 1.58 -4.55 9.62
CA PHE A 95 2.75 -4.38 10.49
C PHE A 95 4.03 -4.84 9.81
N VAL A 96 5.09 -4.05 9.94
CA VAL A 96 6.47 -4.48 9.67
C VAL A 96 6.90 -5.48 10.73
N ALA A 97 7.32 -6.68 10.32
CA ALA A 97 7.35 -7.81 11.24
C ALA A 97 8.55 -7.84 12.22
N GLU A 98 9.71 -7.31 11.83
CA GLU A 98 10.96 -7.49 12.61
C GLU A 98 11.69 -6.16 12.97
N ASP A 99 11.20 -4.97 12.56
CA ASP A 99 11.87 -3.70 12.88
C ASP A 99 11.65 -3.26 14.34
N PHE A 100 10.59 -3.75 14.97
CA PHE A 100 10.28 -3.52 16.38
C PHE A 100 9.43 -4.68 16.95
N ASN A 101 9.30 -4.72 18.27
CA ASN A 101 8.51 -5.76 18.92
C ASN A 101 7.02 -5.47 18.80
N ILE A 102 6.28 -6.37 18.15
CA ILE A 102 4.83 -6.30 18.01
C ILE A 102 4.17 -7.16 19.07
N SER A 103 3.28 -6.54 19.85
CA SER A 103 2.54 -7.25 20.90
C SER A 103 1.51 -8.22 20.28
N LYS A 104 1.60 -9.50 20.66
CA LYS A 104 0.58 -10.50 20.29
C LYS A 104 -0.81 -10.15 20.85
N ASP A 105 -0.84 -9.45 21.98
CA ASP A 105 -2.10 -9.00 22.58
C ASP A 105 -2.71 -7.86 21.74
N LEU A 106 -1.89 -6.97 21.16
CA LEU A 106 -2.38 -5.96 20.23
C LEU A 106 -3.02 -6.60 18.99
N ILE A 107 -2.33 -7.57 18.37
CA ILE A 107 -2.87 -8.30 17.21
C ILE A 107 -4.22 -8.93 17.53
N ARG A 108 -4.30 -9.68 18.64
CA ARG A 108 -5.56 -10.30 19.09
C ARG A 108 -6.65 -9.29 19.42
N ASN A 109 -6.28 -8.18 20.05
CA ASN A 109 -7.24 -7.11 20.37
C ASN A 109 -7.87 -6.52 19.11
N LEU A 110 -7.07 -6.21 18.09
CA LEU A 110 -7.56 -5.70 16.82
C LEU A 110 -8.52 -6.70 16.16
N GLN A 111 -8.11 -7.95 16.03
CA GLN A 111 -8.92 -9.00 15.39
C GLN A 111 -10.24 -9.25 16.13
N ASN A 112 -10.22 -9.29 17.46
CA ASN A 112 -11.44 -9.46 18.28
C ASN A 112 -12.42 -8.29 18.13
N ARG A 113 -11.94 -7.12 17.72
CA ARG A 113 -12.73 -5.92 17.45
C ARG A 113 -13.13 -5.82 15.97
N GLY A 114 -12.81 -6.82 15.14
CA GLY A 114 -13.18 -6.88 13.73
C GLY A 114 -12.27 -6.08 12.80
N PHE A 115 -11.09 -5.62 13.28
CA PHE A 115 -10.05 -5.08 12.43
C PHE A 115 -9.26 -6.21 11.77
N GLU A 116 -8.78 -5.95 10.57
CA GLU A 116 -7.87 -6.86 9.91
C GLU A 116 -6.42 -6.57 10.30
N VAL A 117 -5.60 -7.60 10.28
CA VAL A 117 -4.15 -7.49 10.47
C VAL A 117 -3.47 -8.06 9.24
N GLY A 118 -2.60 -7.28 8.62
CA GLY A 118 -1.78 -7.68 7.48
C GLY A 118 -0.28 -7.64 7.79
N VAL A 119 0.51 -8.21 6.88
CA VAL A 119 1.97 -8.17 6.96
C VAL A 119 2.51 -7.08 6.03
N HIS A 120 3.33 -6.17 6.57
CA HIS A 120 4.03 -5.11 5.84
C HIS A 120 5.51 -5.46 5.63
N GLY A 121 5.77 -6.69 5.16
CA GLY A 121 7.12 -7.19 4.99
C GLY A 121 7.83 -7.56 6.30
N ILE A 122 9.11 -7.93 6.20
CA ILE A 122 9.95 -8.30 7.35
C ILE A 122 10.53 -7.06 8.02
N ASN A 123 11.06 -6.14 7.21
CA ASN A 123 11.59 -4.84 7.59
C ASN A 123 11.17 -3.80 6.55
N HIS A 124 11.31 -2.50 6.86
CA HIS A 124 10.88 -1.43 5.94
C HIS A 124 11.92 -1.16 4.83
N GLU A 125 12.44 -2.24 4.18
CA GLU A 125 13.33 -2.19 3.04
C GLU A 125 12.69 -2.74 1.77
N ASN A 126 13.31 -2.48 0.61
CA ASN A 126 12.93 -3.13 -0.65
C ASN A 126 13.21 -4.63 -0.59
N GLN A 127 12.17 -5.44 -0.51
CA GLN A 127 12.24 -6.90 -0.46
C GLN A 127 12.27 -7.54 -1.86
N PHE A 128 11.97 -6.77 -2.91
CA PHE A 128 11.92 -7.21 -4.31
C PHE A 128 13.22 -6.92 -5.08
N LYS A 129 14.36 -6.82 -4.39
CA LYS A 129 15.69 -6.54 -5.01
C LYS A 129 16.07 -7.60 -6.05
N SER A 130 15.68 -8.84 -5.84
CA SER A 130 15.81 -9.96 -6.80
C SER A 130 14.90 -11.12 -6.36
N GLU A 131 14.57 -12.01 -7.31
CA GLU A 131 13.79 -13.21 -6.99
C GLU A 131 14.47 -14.06 -5.92
N ALA A 132 15.79 -14.30 -6.03
CA ALA A 132 16.55 -15.06 -5.03
C ALA A 132 16.51 -14.41 -3.63
N HIS A 133 16.49 -13.08 -3.56
CA HIS A 133 16.34 -12.36 -2.29
C HIS A 133 14.95 -12.56 -1.72
N PHE A 134 13.90 -12.36 -2.52
CA PHE A 134 12.52 -12.53 -2.09
C PHE A 134 12.22 -13.96 -1.65
N GLN A 135 12.70 -14.97 -2.37
CA GLN A 135 12.54 -16.38 -2.02
C GLN A 135 13.16 -16.75 -0.66
N LYS A 136 14.18 -16.04 -0.20
CA LYS A 136 14.73 -16.20 1.16
C LYS A 136 13.85 -15.57 2.24
N LEU A 137 13.10 -14.52 1.90
CA LEU A 137 12.21 -13.80 2.83
C LEU A 137 10.82 -14.43 2.89
N ALA A 138 10.31 -14.98 1.79
CA ALA A 138 8.96 -15.53 1.68
C ALA A 138 8.60 -16.53 2.80
N PRO A 139 9.46 -17.48 3.21
CA PRO A 139 9.16 -18.37 4.34
C PRO A 139 8.95 -17.63 5.67
N LYS A 140 9.69 -16.53 5.90
CA LYS A 140 9.53 -15.71 7.09
C LYS A 140 8.21 -14.94 7.05
N ILE A 141 7.90 -14.32 5.91
CA ILE A 141 6.62 -13.61 5.70
C ILE A 141 5.46 -14.58 5.93
N ASN A 142 5.49 -15.77 5.32
CA ASN A 142 4.47 -16.80 5.48
C ASN A 142 4.33 -17.28 6.95
N ARG A 143 5.41 -17.29 7.72
CA ARG A 143 5.35 -17.55 9.15
C ARG A 143 4.53 -16.48 9.88
N TYR A 144 4.76 -15.19 9.61
CA TYR A 144 4.01 -14.09 10.24
C TYR A 144 2.55 -14.07 9.77
N LEU A 145 2.28 -14.30 8.49
CA LEU A 145 0.91 -14.47 7.98
C LEU A 145 0.17 -15.55 8.81
N LYS A 146 0.80 -16.70 9.02
CA LYS A 146 0.22 -17.77 9.83
C LYS A 146 0.09 -17.39 11.31
N GLU A 147 1.14 -16.82 11.93
CA GLU A 147 1.16 -16.50 13.36
C GLU A 147 0.12 -15.41 13.71
N TRP A 148 -0.11 -14.48 12.80
CA TRP A 148 -1.08 -13.39 12.98
C TRP A 148 -2.46 -13.71 12.40
N ASN A 149 -2.66 -14.91 11.85
CA ASN A 149 -3.87 -15.28 11.11
C ASN A 149 -4.23 -14.18 10.08
N ALA A 150 -3.21 -13.70 9.35
CA ALA A 150 -3.32 -12.66 8.36
C ALA A 150 -3.41 -13.27 6.96
N VAL A 151 -4.21 -12.65 6.10
CA VAL A 151 -4.42 -13.07 4.70
C VAL A 151 -3.94 -12.02 3.71
N GLY A 152 -3.65 -10.81 4.18
CA GLY A 152 -3.24 -9.67 3.37
C GLY A 152 -1.75 -9.35 3.51
N PHE A 153 -1.16 -8.87 2.40
CA PHE A 153 0.19 -8.36 2.35
C PHE A 153 0.22 -6.97 1.72
N ARG A 154 1.15 -6.14 2.19
CA ARG A 154 1.51 -4.88 1.57
C ARG A 154 3.02 -4.70 1.65
N ALA A 155 3.65 -4.41 0.52
CA ALA A 155 5.08 -4.23 0.46
C ALA A 155 5.52 -2.86 1.00
N PRO A 156 6.63 -2.80 1.76
CA PRO A 156 7.22 -1.54 2.17
C PRO A 156 7.52 -0.62 0.98
N SER A 157 7.18 0.67 1.13
CA SER A 157 7.32 1.67 0.08
C SER A 157 6.67 1.27 -1.26
N MET A 158 5.69 0.38 -1.23
CA MET A 158 4.94 -0.12 -2.39
C MET A 158 5.82 -0.75 -3.47
N TYR A 159 7.02 -1.23 -3.14
CA TYR A 159 7.80 -2.07 -4.05
C TYR A 159 7.04 -3.35 -4.32
N HIS A 160 6.86 -3.71 -5.58
CA HIS A 160 6.09 -4.90 -5.92
C HIS A 160 6.67 -5.67 -7.10
N ASN A 161 6.31 -6.94 -7.15
CA ASN A 161 6.45 -7.81 -8.29
C ASN A 161 5.39 -8.91 -8.13
N LEU A 162 4.33 -8.82 -8.91
CA LEU A 162 3.16 -9.69 -8.79
C LEU A 162 3.51 -11.18 -8.99
N ASP A 163 4.53 -11.47 -9.79
CA ASP A 163 5.01 -12.86 -9.98
C ASP A 163 5.69 -13.42 -8.72
N MET A 164 6.50 -12.62 -8.04
CA MET A 164 7.19 -13.06 -6.82
C MET A 164 6.23 -13.29 -5.66
N LEU A 165 5.13 -12.54 -5.60
CA LEU A 165 4.11 -12.64 -4.56
C LEU A 165 3.41 -13.99 -4.50
N HIS A 166 3.41 -14.78 -5.58
CA HIS A 166 2.94 -16.17 -5.53
C HIS A 166 3.71 -17.07 -4.54
N SER A 167 4.85 -16.61 -4.01
CA SER A 167 5.58 -17.31 -2.94
C SER A 167 4.97 -17.11 -1.57
N LEU A 168 4.01 -16.19 -1.43
CA LEU A 168 3.31 -15.89 -0.19
C LEU A 168 1.98 -16.65 -0.10
N ASN A 169 1.58 -16.99 1.12
CA ASN A 169 0.29 -17.59 1.42
C ASN A 169 -0.74 -16.50 1.71
N ILE A 170 -1.08 -15.71 0.70
CA ILE A 170 -1.97 -14.56 0.79
C ILE A 170 -3.26 -14.80 0.00
N GLU A 171 -4.33 -14.13 0.41
CA GLU A 171 -5.57 -14.03 -0.35
C GLU A 171 -5.59 -12.74 -1.17
N TYR A 172 -4.93 -11.67 -0.67
CA TYR A 172 -4.76 -10.41 -1.41
C TYR A 172 -3.41 -9.74 -1.14
N ASP A 173 -3.00 -8.93 -2.11
CA ASP A 173 -1.94 -7.94 -1.99
C ASP A 173 -2.49 -6.52 -2.21
N ALA A 174 -1.87 -5.52 -1.63
CA ALA A 174 -2.24 -4.12 -1.79
C ALA A 174 -1.00 -3.24 -1.99
N SER A 175 -0.08 -3.69 -2.86
CA SER A 175 1.22 -3.03 -3.07
C SER A 175 1.31 -2.21 -4.34
N THR A 176 0.25 -2.15 -5.16
CA THR A 176 0.24 -1.38 -6.41
C THR A 176 -0.53 -0.07 -6.27
N PHE A 177 -0.21 0.89 -7.14
CA PHE A 177 -1.02 2.09 -7.33
C PHE A 177 -1.90 1.96 -8.58
N ASP A 178 -3.03 2.67 -8.61
CA ASP A 178 -3.91 2.72 -9.77
C ASP A 178 -3.21 3.39 -10.98
N THR A 179 -3.00 4.70 -10.91
CA THR A 179 -2.42 5.52 -11.99
C THR A 179 -1.56 6.67 -11.47
N ASP A 180 -1.28 6.75 -10.17
CA ASP A 180 -0.62 7.92 -9.59
C ASP A 180 0.86 8.03 -10.02
N PRO A 181 1.24 9.07 -10.79
CA PRO A 181 2.60 9.23 -11.33
C PRO A 181 3.60 9.81 -10.33
N PHE A 182 3.16 10.20 -9.14
CA PHE A 182 3.96 10.88 -8.12
C PHE A 182 4.33 10.00 -6.95
N GLU A 183 3.74 8.82 -6.88
CA GLU A 183 4.02 7.84 -5.85
C GLU A 183 5.43 7.23 -5.98
N PRO A 184 5.95 6.54 -4.96
CA PRO A 184 7.31 5.98 -4.98
C PRO A 184 7.56 5.01 -6.14
N GLN A 185 6.52 4.27 -6.53
CA GLN A 185 6.52 3.35 -7.65
C GLN A 185 5.48 3.82 -8.67
N PRO A 186 5.88 4.62 -9.68
CA PRO A 186 4.94 5.28 -10.60
C PRO A 186 4.45 4.36 -11.74
N ASP A 187 4.62 3.07 -11.63
CA ASP A 187 4.19 2.04 -12.57
C ASP A 187 2.78 1.53 -12.23
N GLY A 188 1.81 2.45 -12.20
CA GLY A 188 0.43 2.13 -11.89
C GLY A 188 -0.17 1.03 -12.76
N VAL A 189 -1.10 0.25 -12.18
CA VAL A 189 -1.75 -0.90 -12.85
C VAL A 189 -2.87 -0.50 -13.82
N GLY A 190 -3.19 0.80 -13.91
CA GLY A 190 -4.15 1.35 -14.87
C GLY A 190 -5.63 1.06 -14.53
N THR A 191 -5.94 0.68 -13.31
CA THR A 191 -7.31 0.44 -12.86
C THR A 191 -7.48 0.79 -11.39
N ILE A 192 -8.68 1.29 -11.05
CA ILE A 192 -9.12 1.51 -9.66
C ILE A 192 -9.82 0.27 -9.07
N PHE A 193 -10.04 -0.77 -9.86
CA PHE A 193 -10.75 -1.97 -9.44
C PHE A 193 -9.79 -3.03 -8.91
N PRO A 194 -10.20 -3.81 -7.91
CA PRO A 194 -9.54 -5.05 -7.58
C PRO A 194 -9.48 -5.97 -8.80
N PHE A 195 -8.39 -6.71 -8.95
CA PHE A 195 -8.29 -7.68 -10.03
C PHE A 195 -7.62 -8.98 -9.58
N TRP A 196 -7.96 -10.04 -10.26
CA TRP A 196 -7.41 -11.35 -10.00
C TRP A 196 -6.03 -11.52 -10.65
N VAL A 197 -5.02 -11.86 -9.86
CA VAL A 197 -3.71 -12.31 -10.34
C VAL A 197 -3.75 -13.83 -10.44
N PRO A 198 -3.77 -14.41 -11.65
CA PRO A 198 -3.94 -15.84 -11.84
C PRO A 198 -2.83 -16.65 -11.19
N GLY A 199 -3.16 -17.84 -10.68
CA GLY A 199 -2.18 -18.75 -10.13
C GLY A 199 -1.07 -19.12 -11.10
N LYS A 200 0.13 -19.38 -10.60
CA LYS A 200 1.33 -19.66 -11.39
C LYS A 200 2.13 -20.81 -10.79
N ASN A 201 2.64 -21.73 -11.64
CA ASN A 201 3.53 -22.83 -11.20
C ASN A 201 2.92 -23.70 -10.08
N GLY A 202 1.62 -24.02 -10.16
CA GLY A 202 0.91 -24.81 -9.15
C GLY A 202 0.57 -24.05 -7.86
N ARG A 203 0.86 -22.77 -7.77
CA ARG A 203 0.47 -21.89 -6.65
C ARG A 203 -0.88 -21.22 -6.94
N PRO A 204 -1.73 -20.97 -5.93
CA PRO A 204 -2.99 -20.28 -6.13
C PRO A 204 -2.74 -18.83 -6.58
N GLY A 205 -3.77 -18.25 -7.22
CA GLY A 205 -3.82 -16.82 -7.45
C GLY A 205 -4.23 -16.06 -6.18
N TYR A 206 -4.25 -14.75 -6.29
CA TYR A 206 -4.66 -13.84 -5.23
C TYR A 206 -5.32 -12.59 -5.84
N VAL A 207 -5.96 -11.77 -5.01
CA VAL A 207 -6.54 -10.49 -5.45
C VAL A 207 -5.52 -9.39 -5.25
N GLU A 208 -5.31 -8.56 -6.27
CA GLU A 208 -4.59 -7.29 -6.13
C GLU A 208 -5.58 -6.17 -5.87
N LEU A 209 -5.31 -5.36 -4.84
CA LEU A 209 -6.09 -4.19 -4.43
C LEU A 209 -5.27 -2.92 -4.72
N PRO A 210 -5.45 -2.26 -5.87
CA PRO A 210 -4.71 -1.04 -6.17
C PRO A 210 -5.00 0.07 -5.16
N TYR A 211 -3.98 0.79 -4.75
CA TYR A 211 -4.10 1.98 -3.92
C TYR A 211 -4.65 3.13 -4.79
N THR A 212 -5.83 3.61 -4.47
CA THR A 212 -6.56 4.54 -5.35
C THR A 212 -6.55 6.00 -4.88
N LEU A 213 -6.48 6.26 -3.58
CA LEU A 213 -6.34 7.62 -3.08
C LEU A 213 -4.86 8.01 -3.02
N PRO A 214 -4.46 9.25 -3.42
CA PRO A 214 -3.11 9.73 -3.20
C PRO A 214 -2.71 9.61 -1.74
N GLN A 215 -1.48 9.15 -1.47
CA GLN A 215 -0.99 8.99 -0.10
C GLN A 215 -0.94 10.33 0.65
N ASP A 216 -1.12 10.28 1.96
CA ASP A 216 -0.97 11.41 2.87
C ASP A 216 0.40 12.09 2.73
N PHE A 217 1.47 11.30 2.56
CA PHE A 217 2.81 11.82 2.32
C PHE A 217 2.89 12.67 1.05
N LEU A 218 2.25 12.24 -0.05
CA LEU A 218 2.18 13.02 -1.28
C LEU A 218 1.42 14.33 -1.05
N LEU A 219 0.23 14.26 -0.45
CA LEU A 219 -0.63 15.44 -0.29
C LEU A 219 -0.06 16.41 0.73
N PHE A 220 0.23 15.97 1.95
CA PHE A 220 0.55 16.89 3.05
C PHE A 220 2.03 17.21 3.15
N ILE A 221 2.92 16.30 2.72
CA ILE A 221 4.36 16.53 2.81
C ILE A 221 4.95 17.07 1.49
N LEU A 222 4.56 16.54 0.33
CA LEU A 222 5.13 16.96 -0.94
C LEU A 222 4.38 18.13 -1.58
N LEU A 223 3.06 18.08 -1.63
CA LEU A 223 2.22 19.14 -2.21
C LEU A 223 1.90 20.25 -1.20
N GLU A 224 2.02 19.96 0.11
CA GLU A 224 1.71 20.88 1.22
C GLU A 224 0.23 21.33 1.23
N GLU A 225 -0.66 20.41 0.84
CA GLU A 225 -2.09 20.66 0.89
C GLU A 225 -2.55 20.95 2.33
N LYS A 226 -3.50 21.88 2.48
CA LYS A 226 -4.05 22.29 3.77
C LYS A 226 -5.35 21.58 4.13
N GLY A 227 -5.94 20.88 3.17
CA GLY A 227 -7.21 20.20 3.29
C GLY A 227 -7.23 18.86 2.57
N ILE A 228 -8.41 18.28 2.50
CA ILE A 228 -8.68 16.97 1.92
C ILE A 228 -9.43 17.03 0.58
N ASP A 229 -9.41 18.16 -0.10
CA ASP A 229 -10.24 18.40 -1.29
C ASP A 229 -9.86 17.47 -2.45
N ILE A 230 -8.59 17.11 -2.58
CA ILE A 230 -8.12 16.12 -3.56
C ILE A 230 -8.72 14.74 -3.26
N TRP A 231 -8.72 14.30 -2.00
CA TRP A 231 -9.37 13.06 -1.61
C TRP A 231 -10.87 13.09 -1.84
N LYS A 232 -11.55 14.18 -1.44
CA LYS A 232 -13.00 14.35 -1.70
C LYS A 232 -13.31 14.22 -3.19
N LYS A 233 -12.57 14.95 -4.04
CA LYS A 233 -12.75 14.91 -5.50
C LYS A 233 -12.60 13.49 -6.05
N LYS A 234 -11.64 12.71 -5.55
CA LYS A 234 -11.42 11.33 -6.02
C LYS A 234 -12.45 10.35 -5.44
N LEU A 235 -12.97 10.60 -4.24
CA LEU A 235 -14.07 9.81 -3.65
C LEU A 235 -15.42 10.09 -4.31
N ASP A 236 -15.65 11.31 -4.76
CA ASP A 236 -16.89 11.69 -5.46
C ASP A 236 -16.95 11.12 -6.88
N TRP A 237 -15.79 10.88 -7.49
CA TRP A 237 -15.66 10.32 -8.83
C TRP A 237 -15.82 8.80 -8.83
#